data_2588604f1074ef8c414109ba9d8e6929
#
_entry.id   2588604f1074ef8c414109ba9d8e6929
#
_cell.length_a   1.000
_cell.length_b   1.000
_cell.length_c   1.000
_cell.angle_alpha   90.00
_cell.angle_beta   90.00
_cell.angle_gamma   90.00
#
_symmetry.space_group_name_H-M   'P 1'
#
loop_
_entity.id
_entity.type
_entity.pdbx_description
1 polymer ?
#
loop_
_entity_poly.entity_id
_entity_poly.type
_entity_poly.pdbx_seq_one_letter_code
_entity_poly.pdbx_strand_id
1 'polypeptide(L)'
;MSQLVIEFTEQADLTGDKIASLRYLFKSKSCMIAIDDYGSGYSNTAAVLSLQPDVIKVDRSLIADINTNVKKQHFLTGIIDFARLNNIKVLAEGVETYDEMSVTIRRGVDFIQGFYTAKPQKEIVPDIPDAVAEQMRMLNMCRPEIKKARDYIVHDGCEEHLDIEKLLSGRYTGVIVENATAHLYANGCDVMSFVIKTAEGSKSHIILENANIKGALRQCIRLGENSDTTLEIKGTDFLSYDGISVPGSSKLLITGNGNLYIDSYRNDGCCIGSGYNDTFGEITIDINGNVELQANGDHGICIGGGVSPCETPIKLLSGNIKMSSTGKDCIGAGSCDGSCGIETGNATIDISCSGNNALAVGSLCGYTDIKADGTTFLIRSLGERAGCIGSLAALDGSTPSRINIKNSTLNLSLNALCGSAVGCRKTACDTVISDSDITVHVEGDAVAGIGSAEGKGSLLIKNSDIKSSSSSGVYSLDIGFMNKGCIINNSTINSHLINDPDYHEPSRLMQQN
;
A
#
# COMPACT_ATOMS: atom_id res chain seq x y z
N MET A 1 -11.21 -36.40 -16.05
CA MET A 1 -10.77 -35.13 -16.62
C MET A 1 -11.96 -34.20 -16.65
N SER A 2 -11.83 -33.02 -16.07
CA SER A 2 -12.90 -32.03 -16.15
C SER A 2 -13.04 -31.55 -17.61
N GLN A 3 -14.24 -31.65 -18.15
CA GLN A 3 -14.57 -31.14 -19.48
C GLN A 3 -15.36 -29.83 -19.39
N LEU A 4 -15.54 -29.29 -18.19
CA LEU A 4 -16.34 -28.09 -17.97
C LEU A 4 -15.43 -26.94 -17.54
N VAL A 5 -15.52 -25.83 -18.24
CA VAL A 5 -14.90 -24.56 -17.92
C VAL A 5 -16.00 -23.56 -17.56
N ILE A 6 -15.87 -22.93 -16.41
CA ILE A 6 -16.79 -21.87 -15.98
C ILE A 6 -16.11 -20.53 -16.25
N GLU A 7 -16.76 -19.71 -17.05
CA GLU A 7 -16.24 -18.39 -17.44
C GLU A 7 -16.88 -17.30 -16.59
N PHE A 8 -16.04 -16.41 -16.06
CA PHE A 8 -16.43 -15.21 -15.37
C PHE A 8 -15.98 -14.01 -16.17
N THR A 9 -16.89 -13.09 -16.45
CA THR A 9 -16.50 -11.83 -17.08
C THR A 9 -15.71 -10.99 -16.11
N GLU A 10 -14.78 -10.21 -16.61
CA GLU A 10 -13.95 -9.28 -15.82
C GLU A 10 -14.78 -8.30 -14.96
N GLN A 11 -16.00 -7.99 -15.38
CA GLN A 11 -16.92 -7.05 -14.70
C GLN A 11 -17.80 -7.72 -13.62
N ALA A 12 -17.61 -9.01 -13.33
CA ALA A 12 -18.42 -9.69 -12.31
C ALA A 12 -18.15 -9.06 -10.93
N ASP A 13 -19.15 -8.37 -10.40
CA ASP A 13 -19.13 -7.75 -9.06
C ASP A 13 -19.32 -8.84 -7.99
N LEU A 14 -18.24 -9.55 -7.70
CA LEU A 14 -18.22 -10.63 -6.72
C LEU A 14 -17.46 -10.14 -5.48
N THR A 15 -18.13 -10.07 -4.35
CA THR A 15 -17.49 -9.83 -3.05
C THR A 15 -16.59 -11.01 -2.65
N GLY A 16 -15.51 -10.75 -1.89
CA GLY A 16 -14.47 -11.73 -1.57
C GLY A 16 -14.99 -13.08 -1.04
N ASP A 17 -15.98 -13.08 -0.12
CA ASP A 17 -16.59 -14.31 0.44
C ASP A 17 -17.34 -15.14 -0.60
N LYS A 18 -18.04 -14.48 -1.53
CA LYS A 18 -18.76 -15.17 -2.62
C LYS A 18 -17.79 -15.81 -3.60
N ILE A 19 -16.70 -15.12 -3.95
CA ILE A 19 -15.64 -15.65 -4.82
C ILE A 19 -15.03 -16.91 -4.21
N ALA A 20 -14.65 -16.87 -2.93
CA ALA A 20 -14.05 -18.01 -2.25
C ALA A 20 -14.98 -19.23 -2.24
N SER A 21 -16.27 -19.01 -1.96
CA SER A 21 -17.29 -20.07 -1.93
C SER A 21 -17.52 -20.68 -3.32
N LEU A 22 -17.63 -19.86 -4.37
CA LEU A 22 -17.78 -20.32 -5.75
C LEU A 22 -16.55 -21.10 -6.23
N ARG A 23 -15.36 -20.59 -5.94
CA ARG A 23 -14.11 -21.27 -6.24
C ARG A 23 -14.05 -22.66 -5.60
N TYR A 24 -14.33 -22.76 -4.30
CA TYR A 24 -14.37 -24.05 -3.60
C TYR A 24 -15.36 -25.01 -4.25
N LEU A 25 -16.57 -24.54 -4.57
CA LEU A 25 -17.61 -25.34 -5.24
C LEU A 25 -17.12 -25.89 -6.59
N PHE A 26 -16.57 -25.06 -7.47
CA PHE A 26 -16.16 -25.49 -8.81
C PHE A 26 -14.92 -26.37 -8.78
N LYS A 27 -13.93 -26.04 -7.94
CA LYS A 27 -12.73 -26.88 -7.77
C LYS A 27 -13.08 -28.25 -7.16
N SER A 28 -14.02 -28.34 -6.21
CA SER A 28 -14.48 -29.62 -5.65
C SER A 28 -15.15 -30.52 -6.69
N LYS A 29 -15.68 -29.95 -7.77
CA LYS A 29 -16.26 -30.67 -8.91
C LYS A 29 -15.29 -30.85 -10.08
N SER A 30 -14.03 -30.53 -9.89
CA SER A 30 -12.98 -30.60 -10.93
C SER A 30 -13.30 -29.75 -12.17
N CYS A 31 -14.07 -28.66 -12.03
CA CYS A 31 -14.27 -27.68 -13.09
C CYS A 31 -13.07 -26.74 -13.19
N MET A 32 -12.74 -26.33 -14.42
CA MET A 32 -11.79 -25.24 -14.64
C MET A 32 -12.52 -23.90 -14.54
N ILE A 33 -11.79 -22.88 -14.12
CA ILE A 33 -12.27 -21.50 -14.03
C ILE A 33 -11.52 -20.65 -15.03
N ALA A 34 -12.24 -19.88 -15.85
CA ALA A 34 -11.65 -18.92 -16.78
C ALA A 34 -12.16 -17.51 -16.49
N ILE A 35 -11.29 -16.52 -16.68
CA ILE A 35 -11.69 -15.11 -16.76
C ILE A 35 -11.81 -14.74 -18.22
N ASP A 36 -12.97 -14.20 -18.59
CA ASP A 36 -13.33 -13.81 -19.94
C ASP A 36 -13.18 -12.31 -20.16
N ASP A 37 -13.02 -11.88 -21.42
CA ASP A 37 -12.90 -10.49 -21.87
C ASP A 37 -11.75 -9.70 -21.21
N TYR A 38 -10.67 -10.36 -20.79
CA TYR A 38 -9.59 -9.72 -20.08
C TYR A 38 -8.85 -8.70 -20.94
N GLY A 39 -8.86 -7.43 -20.48
CA GLY A 39 -8.21 -6.31 -21.16
C GLY A 39 -9.14 -5.46 -22.03
N SER A 40 -10.45 -5.65 -21.97
CA SER A 40 -11.44 -4.89 -22.77
C SER A 40 -11.67 -3.45 -22.29
N GLY A 41 -10.96 -2.99 -21.21
CA GLY A 41 -10.99 -1.57 -20.80
C GLY A 41 -11.06 -1.28 -19.30
N TYR A 42 -11.40 -2.25 -18.48
CA TYR A 42 -11.43 -2.13 -17.02
C TYR A 42 -10.79 -3.36 -16.38
N SER A 43 -9.48 -3.57 -16.64
CA SER A 43 -8.79 -4.76 -16.13
C SER A 43 -8.84 -4.83 -14.60
N ASN A 44 -9.77 -5.62 -14.08
CA ASN A 44 -9.94 -5.87 -12.65
C ASN A 44 -8.98 -7.00 -12.21
N THR A 45 -7.72 -6.65 -12.03
CA THR A 45 -6.69 -7.58 -11.54
C THR A 45 -7.07 -8.21 -10.20
N ALA A 46 -7.87 -7.52 -9.37
CA ALA A 46 -8.37 -8.06 -8.11
C ALA A 46 -9.28 -9.28 -8.30
N ALA A 47 -10.11 -9.30 -9.36
CA ALA A 47 -10.94 -10.46 -9.68
C ALA A 47 -10.07 -11.67 -10.06
N VAL A 48 -9.00 -11.46 -10.86
CA VAL A 48 -8.04 -12.53 -11.22
C VAL A 48 -7.38 -13.10 -9.97
N LEU A 49 -6.98 -12.23 -9.04
CA LEU A 49 -6.32 -12.62 -7.79
C LEU A 49 -7.23 -13.46 -6.89
N SER A 50 -8.47 -13.01 -6.75
CA SER A 50 -9.44 -13.64 -5.86
C SER A 50 -9.97 -14.97 -6.42
N LEU A 51 -10.23 -15.03 -7.72
CA LEU A 51 -10.72 -16.25 -8.39
C LEU A 51 -9.64 -17.31 -8.56
N GLN A 52 -8.36 -16.94 -8.69
CA GLN A 52 -7.24 -17.81 -9.06
C GLN A 52 -7.65 -18.74 -10.22
N PRO A 53 -7.88 -18.19 -11.41
CA PRO A 53 -8.41 -18.95 -12.55
C PRO A 53 -7.39 -19.94 -13.08
N ASP A 54 -7.86 -20.91 -13.85
CA ASP A 54 -6.99 -21.82 -14.59
C ASP A 54 -6.62 -21.22 -15.96
N VAL A 55 -7.48 -20.32 -16.49
CA VAL A 55 -7.30 -19.71 -17.81
C VAL A 55 -7.65 -18.21 -17.76
N ILE A 56 -6.86 -17.39 -18.43
CA ILE A 56 -7.21 -16.00 -18.78
C ILE A 56 -7.45 -15.94 -20.27
N LYS A 57 -8.64 -15.48 -20.67
CA LYS A 57 -9.02 -15.25 -22.05
C LYS A 57 -8.79 -13.78 -22.39
N VAL A 58 -7.82 -13.51 -23.23
CA VAL A 58 -7.44 -12.14 -23.62
C VAL A 58 -8.34 -11.70 -24.75
N ASP A 59 -9.08 -10.61 -24.52
CA ASP A 59 -10.08 -10.07 -25.41
C ASP A 59 -9.51 -9.66 -26.79
N ARG A 60 -10.37 -9.78 -27.82
CA ARG A 60 -10.06 -9.41 -29.19
C ARG A 60 -9.52 -7.99 -29.32
N SER A 61 -9.96 -7.03 -28.52
CA SER A 61 -9.49 -5.63 -28.61
C SER A 61 -7.99 -5.50 -28.42
N LEU A 62 -7.37 -6.41 -27.66
CA LEU A 62 -5.92 -6.52 -27.50
C LEU A 62 -5.23 -7.33 -28.59
N ILE A 63 -5.94 -8.28 -29.19
CA ILE A 63 -5.38 -9.21 -30.19
C ILE A 63 -5.46 -8.64 -31.61
N ALA A 64 -6.56 -7.95 -31.95
CA ALA A 64 -6.69 -7.35 -33.28
C ALA A 64 -5.52 -6.39 -33.58
N ASP A 65 -4.93 -6.52 -34.76
CA ASP A 65 -3.77 -5.71 -35.23
C ASP A 65 -2.52 -5.78 -34.32
N ILE A 66 -2.40 -6.79 -33.48
CA ILE A 66 -1.26 -6.94 -32.55
C ILE A 66 0.08 -7.04 -33.30
N ASN A 67 0.08 -7.54 -34.54
CA ASN A 67 1.25 -7.66 -35.39
C ASN A 67 1.90 -6.30 -35.72
N THR A 68 1.11 -5.23 -35.76
CA THR A 68 1.57 -3.86 -36.06
C THR A 68 1.66 -2.97 -34.84
N ASN A 69 1.08 -3.37 -33.70
CA ASN A 69 0.98 -2.56 -32.49
C ASN A 69 1.90 -3.06 -31.37
N VAL A 70 3.06 -2.43 -31.25
CA VAL A 70 4.08 -2.78 -30.25
C VAL A 70 3.55 -2.64 -28.81
N LYS A 71 2.67 -1.66 -28.53
CA LYS A 71 2.07 -1.48 -27.17
C LYS A 71 1.20 -2.69 -26.80
N LYS A 72 0.36 -3.18 -27.71
CA LYS A 72 -0.43 -4.39 -27.49
C LYS A 72 0.45 -5.63 -27.30
N GLN A 73 1.55 -5.73 -28.05
CA GLN A 73 2.52 -6.82 -27.87
C GLN A 73 3.15 -6.80 -26.46
N HIS A 74 3.53 -5.64 -25.97
CA HIS A 74 4.11 -5.49 -24.61
C HIS A 74 3.06 -5.83 -23.55
N PHE A 75 1.82 -5.36 -23.73
CA PHE A 75 0.74 -5.65 -22.79
C PHE A 75 0.44 -7.15 -22.73
N LEU A 76 0.31 -7.83 -23.88
CA LEU A 76 0.13 -9.28 -23.95
C LEU A 76 1.29 -10.03 -23.29
N THR A 77 2.52 -9.57 -23.47
CA THR A 77 3.71 -10.16 -22.81
C THR A 77 3.57 -10.08 -21.29
N GLY A 78 3.16 -8.94 -20.74
CA GLY A 78 2.90 -8.77 -19.31
C GLY A 78 1.83 -9.74 -18.78
N ILE A 79 0.72 -9.93 -19.51
CA ILE A 79 -0.33 -10.90 -19.15
C ILE A 79 0.24 -12.32 -19.13
N ILE A 80 1.03 -12.68 -20.14
CA ILE A 80 1.60 -14.03 -20.26
C ILE A 80 2.61 -14.30 -19.14
N ASP A 81 3.47 -13.36 -18.82
CA ASP A 81 4.45 -13.51 -17.75
C ASP A 81 3.77 -13.62 -16.38
N PHE A 82 2.75 -12.80 -16.14
CA PHE A 82 1.87 -12.92 -14.98
C PHE A 82 1.21 -14.31 -14.87
N ALA A 83 0.57 -14.76 -15.94
CA ALA A 83 -0.14 -16.03 -15.96
C ALA A 83 0.79 -17.22 -15.67
N ARG A 84 2.01 -17.19 -16.22
CA ARG A 84 3.04 -18.23 -15.99
C ARG A 84 3.50 -18.31 -14.55
N LEU A 85 3.74 -17.15 -13.91
CA LEU A 85 4.14 -17.10 -12.51
C LEU A 85 3.09 -17.71 -11.57
N ASN A 86 1.83 -17.75 -12.03
CA ASN A 86 0.68 -18.24 -11.25
C ASN A 86 0.12 -19.58 -11.74
N ASN A 87 0.80 -20.28 -12.65
CA ASN A 87 0.32 -21.51 -13.30
C ASN A 87 -1.03 -21.33 -14.00
N ILE A 88 -1.32 -20.15 -14.52
CA ILE A 88 -2.52 -19.82 -15.29
C ILE A 88 -2.19 -19.96 -16.79
N LYS A 89 -3.11 -20.50 -17.56
CA LYS A 89 -3.01 -20.57 -19.03
C LYS A 89 -3.57 -19.31 -19.66
N VAL A 90 -2.98 -18.90 -20.80
CA VAL A 90 -3.44 -17.74 -21.56
C VAL A 90 -4.04 -18.20 -22.87
N LEU A 91 -5.28 -17.78 -23.13
CA LEU A 91 -5.99 -17.97 -24.37
C LEU A 91 -6.16 -16.63 -25.08
N ALA A 92 -5.71 -16.51 -26.32
CA ALA A 92 -5.94 -15.34 -27.17
C ALA A 92 -7.24 -15.50 -27.95
N GLU A 93 -8.16 -14.56 -27.80
CA GLU A 93 -9.45 -14.55 -28.49
C GLU A 93 -9.43 -13.71 -29.76
N GLY A 94 -10.28 -14.09 -30.71
CA GLY A 94 -10.51 -13.32 -31.93
C GLY A 94 -9.30 -13.24 -32.86
N VAL A 95 -8.42 -14.25 -32.87
CA VAL A 95 -7.32 -14.32 -33.84
C VAL A 95 -7.91 -14.60 -35.24
N GLU A 96 -7.77 -13.64 -36.15
CA GLU A 96 -8.37 -13.70 -37.49
C GLU A 96 -7.35 -13.80 -38.62
N THR A 97 -6.10 -13.50 -38.37
CA THR A 97 -5.04 -13.47 -39.38
C THR A 97 -3.83 -14.33 -38.99
N TYR A 98 -3.06 -14.75 -39.99
CA TYR A 98 -1.78 -15.43 -39.75
C TYR A 98 -0.82 -14.60 -38.95
N ASP A 99 -0.75 -13.29 -39.22
CA ASP A 99 0.20 -12.39 -38.56
C ASP A 99 -0.14 -12.22 -37.07
N GLU A 100 -1.43 -12.09 -36.71
CA GLU A 100 -1.90 -12.09 -35.33
C GLU A 100 -1.55 -13.41 -34.62
N MET A 101 -1.85 -14.56 -35.29
CA MET A 101 -1.48 -15.88 -34.77
C MET A 101 0.02 -16.01 -34.56
N SER A 102 0.81 -15.57 -35.52
CA SER A 102 2.27 -15.65 -35.45
C SER A 102 2.83 -14.87 -34.25
N VAL A 103 2.34 -13.66 -34.02
CA VAL A 103 2.76 -12.84 -32.88
C VAL A 103 2.31 -13.48 -31.55
N THR A 104 1.06 -13.90 -31.42
CA THR A 104 0.55 -14.50 -30.18
C THR A 104 1.28 -15.79 -29.82
N ILE A 105 1.54 -16.69 -30.78
CA ILE A 105 2.32 -17.91 -30.55
C ILE A 105 3.75 -17.56 -30.12
N ARG A 106 4.42 -16.68 -30.85
CA ARG A 106 5.81 -16.28 -30.53
C ARG A 106 5.94 -15.60 -29.17
N ARG A 107 4.91 -14.87 -28.71
CA ARG A 107 4.85 -14.27 -27.38
C ARG A 107 4.58 -15.30 -26.29
N GLY A 108 3.99 -16.43 -26.63
CA GLY A 108 3.85 -17.54 -25.70
C GLY A 108 2.46 -17.80 -25.16
N VAL A 109 1.44 -17.39 -25.86
CA VAL A 109 0.05 -17.78 -25.60
C VAL A 109 -0.09 -19.31 -25.61
N ASP A 110 -0.86 -19.89 -24.68
CA ASP A 110 -1.08 -21.33 -24.56
C ASP A 110 -2.14 -21.83 -25.55
N PHE A 111 -3.21 -21.05 -25.74
CA PHE A 111 -4.37 -21.40 -26.58
C PHE A 111 -4.75 -20.25 -27.49
N ILE A 112 -5.31 -20.57 -28.64
CA ILE A 112 -5.80 -19.61 -29.63
C ILE A 112 -7.24 -19.95 -29.99
N GLN A 113 -8.10 -18.94 -30.00
CA GLN A 113 -9.48 -19.01 -30.49
C GLN A 113 -9.73 -17.87 -31.48
N GLY A 114 -10.36 -18.16 -32.61
CA GLY A 114 -10.73 -17.12 -33.58
C GLY A 114 -11.02 -17.70 -34.97
N PHE A 115 -11.43 -16.81 -35.88
CA PHE A 115 -11.84 -17.21 -37.24
C PHE A 115 -10.69 -17.77 -38.07
N TYR A 116 -9.46 -17.54 -37.69
CA TYR A 116 -8.31 -18.14 -38.36
C TYR A 116 -8.21 -19.65 -38.12
N THR A 117 -8.62 -20.11 -36.94
CA THR A 117 -8.60 -21.54 -36.58
C THR A 117 -9.89 -22.23 -36.99
N ALA A 118 -11.04 -21.66 -36.61
CA ALA A 118 -12.36 -22.16 -37.01
C ALA A 118 -13.44 -21.10 -36.85
N LYS A 119 -14.40 -21.03 -37.74
CA LYS A 119 -15.59 -20.20 -37.56
C LYS A 119 -16.62 -20.94 -36.70
N PRO A 120 -17.48 -20.21 -35.94
CA PRO A 120 -18.57 -20.83 -35.19
C PRO A 120 -19.47 -21.70 -36.08
N GLN A 121 -19.73 -22.92 -35.63
CA GLN A 121 -20.58 -23.91 -36.34
C GLN A 121 -21.52 -24.59 -35.35
N LYS A 122 -22.61 -25.18 -35.86
CA LYS A 122 -23.58 -25.92 -35.03
C LYS A 122 -23.02 -27.24 -34.51
N GLU A 123 -22.13 -27.86 -35.27
CA GLU A 123 -21.49 -29.12 -34.92
C GLU A 123 -20.05 -28.86 -34.40
N ILE A 124 -19.59 -29.73 -33.53
CA ILE A 124 -18.21 -29.64 -33.01
C ILE A 124 -17.27 -29.96 -34.18
N VAL A 125 -16.36 -29.05 -34.49
CA VAL A 125 -15.28 -29.24 -35.43
C VAL A 125 -14.21 -30.09 -34.78
N PRO A 126 -13.94 -31.30 -35.24
CA PRO A 126 -12.99 -32.20 -34.57
C PRO A 126 -11.55 -31.73 -34.73
N ASP A 127 -11.24 -31.07 -35.86
CA ASP A 127 -9.86 -30.66 -36.20
C ASP A 127 -9.84 -29.28 -36.86
N ILE A 128 -8.76 -28.55 -36.65
CA ILE A 128 -8.45 -27.31 -37.39
C ILE A 128 -7.88 -27.66 -38.76
N PRO A 129 -7.97 -26.77 -39.78
CA PRO A 129 -7.40 -27.04 -41.10
C PRO A 129 -5.93 -27.44 -41.03
N ASP A 130 -5.53 -28.51 -41.76
CA ASP A 130 -4.16 -29.04 -41.74
C ASP A 130 -3.09 -27.97 -42.00
N ALA A 131 -3.34 -27.04 -42.91
CA ALA A 131 -2.43 -25.94 -43.21
C ALA A 131 -2.23 -25.02 -42.00
N VAL A 132 -3.28 -24.75 -41.23
CA VAL A 132 -3.20 -23.92 -40.00
C VAL A 132 -2.47 -24.69 -38.91
N ALA A 133 -2.77 -25.99 -38.77
CA ALA A 133 -2.08 -26.85 -37.80
C ALA A 133 -0.57 -26.90 -38.05
N GLU A 134 -0.16 -27.01 -39.33
CA GLU A 134 1.24 -27.03 -39.70
C GLU A 134 1.93 -25.66 -39.43
N GLN A 135 1.27 -24.55 -39.75
CA GLN A 135 1.75 -23.22 -39.43
C GLN A 135 1.96 -23.05 -37.90
N MET A 136 0.99 -23.51 -37.10
CA MET A 136 1.11 -23.48 -35.63
C MET A 136 2.29 -24.32 -35.11
N ARG A 137 2.49 -25.53 -35.69
CA ARG A 137 3.64 -26.40 -35.36
C ARG A 137 4.95 -25.68 -35.68
N MET A 138 5.09 -25.13 -36.90
CA MET A 138 6.29 -24.39 -37.30
C MET A 138 6.56 -23.20 -36.42
N LEU A 139 5.57 -22.40 -36.09
CA LEU A 139 5.72 -21.26 -35.18
C LEU A 139 6.11 -21.70 -33.78
N ASN A 140 5.58 -22.80 -33.26
CA ASN A 140 5.97 -23.36 -31.97
C ASN A 140 7.40 -23.93 -32.00
N MET A 141 7.85 -24.54 -33.08
CA MET A 141 9.24 -25.00 -33.23
C MET A 141 10.24 -23.82 -33.27
N CYS A 142 9.84 -22.71 -33.90
CA CYS A 142 10.60 -21.48 -33.93
C CYS A 142 10.38 -20.61 -32.68
N ARG A 143 9.54 -21.08 -31.75
CA ARG A 143 9.31 -20.38 -30.49
C ARG A 143 10.64 -20.31 -29.75
N PRO A 144 11.13 -19.12 -29.42
CA PRO A 144 12.33 -19.04 -28.58
C PRO A 144 12.03 -19.86 -27.31
N GLU A 145 12.98 -20.70 -26.89
CA GLU A 145 12.81 -21.42 -25.61
C GLU A 145 12.31 -20.42 -24.58
N ILE A 146 11.19 -20.75 -23.97
CA ILE A 146 10.63 -19.92 -22.91
C ILE A 146 11.57 -20.10 -21.72
N LYS A 147 12.63 -19.27 -21.70
CA LYS A 147 13.49 -19.19 -20.55
C LYS A 147 12.60 -18.78 -19.37
N LYS A 148 12.69 -19.52 -18.25
CA LYS A 148 12.01 -19.14 -17.01
C LYS A 148 12.23 -17.66 -16.78
N ALA A 149 11.17 -16.94 -16.37
CA ALA A 149 11.29 -15.56 -15.91
C ALA A 149 12.54 -15.47 -15.01
N ARG A 150 13.46 -14.60 -15.35
CA ARG A 150 14.73 -14.45 -14.63
C ARG A 150 14.90 -13.02 -14.18
N ASP A 151 15.54 -12.88 -13.06
CA ASP A 151 15.99 -11.58 -12.61
C ASP A 151 17.34 -11.24 -13.26
N TYR A 152 17.52 -9.99 -13.60
CA TYR A 152 18.84 -9.43 -13.91
C TYR A 152 19.57 -9.19 -12.60
N ILE A 153 20.83 -9.53 -12.50
CA ILE A 153 21.60 -9.38 -11.26
C ILE A 153 22.63 -8.26 -11.44
N VAL A 154 22.54 -7.24 -10.58
CA VAL A 154 23.58 -6.23 -10.42
C VAL A 154 24.47 -6.71 -9.29
N HIS A 155 25.68 -7.12 -9.66
CA HIS A 155 26.61 -7.79 -8.75
C HIS A 155 27.34 -6.82 -7.83
N ASP A 156 27.86 -7.38 -6.73
CA ASP A 156 28.60 -6.68 -5.69
C ASP A 156 29.63 -5.69 -6.22
N GLY A 157 29.59 -4.47 -5.71
CA GLY A 157 30.49 -3.37 -6.10
C GLY A 157 30.21 -2.72 -7.47
N CYS A 158 29.21 -3.20 -8.21
CA CYS A 158 28.84 -2.63 -9.50
C CYS A 158 27.95 -1.40 -9.36
N GLU A 159 28.04 -0.50 -10.34
CA GLU A 159 27.08 0.57 -10.59
C GLU A 159 26.59 0.43 -12.02
N GLU A 160 25.26 0.24 -12.19
CA GLU A 160 24.68 0.00 -13.50
C GLU A 160 23.48 0.90 -13.78
N HIS A 161 23.41 1.41 -15.03
CA HIS A 161 22.29 2.18 -15.55
C HIS A 161 21.41 1.28 -16.41
N LEU A 162 20.21 0.99 -15.93
CA LEU A 162 19.34 -0.04 -16.47
C LEU A 162 18.02 0.54 -16.99
N ASP A 163 17.83 0.42 -18.28
CA ASP A 163 16.57 0.70 -18.95
C ASP A 163 15.61 -0.48 -18.71
N ILE A 164 14.54 -0.26 -17.95
CA ILE A 164 13.61 -1.33 -17.58
C ILE A 164 12.91 -1.91 -18.81
N GLU A 165 12.62 -1.10 -19.82
CA GLU A 165 12.00 -1.59 -21.08
C GLU A 165 12.95 -2.53 -21.83
N LYS A 166 14.25 -2.23 -21.82
CA LYS A 166 15.26 -3.12 -22.43
C LYS A 166 15.41 -4.41 -21.63
N LEU A 167 15.36 -4.35 -20.30
CA LEU A 167 15.36 -5.56 -19.47
C LEU A 167 14.15 -6.44 -19.78
N LEU A 168 12.95 -5.87 -19.87
CA LEU A 168 11.74 -6.60 -20.25
C LEU A 168 11.85 -7.20 -21.65
N SER A 169 12.35 -6.44 -22.63
CA SER A 169 12.59 -6.94 -23.99
C SER A 169 13.62 -8.07 -24.00
N GLY A 170 14.62 -8.02 -23.12
CA GLY A 170 15.59 -9.07 -22.85
C GLY A 170 15.05 -10.25 -22.02
N ARG A 171 13.73 -10.23 -21.67
CA ARG A 171 13.00 -11.24 -20.88
C ARG A 171 13.41 -11.34 -19.41
N TYR A 172 13.87 -10.25 -18.85
CA TYR A 172 14.00 -10.12 -17.41
C TYR A 172 12.67 -9.63 -16.85
N THR A 173 12.19 -10.22 -15.76
CA THR A 173 10.96 -9.84 -15.05
C THR A 173 11.26 -9.10 -13.75
N GLY A 174 12.52 -8.86 -13.49
CA GLY A 174 12.96 -8.11 -12.33
C GLY A 174 14.46 -7.92 -12.32
N VAL A 175 14.92 -7.21 -11.30
CA VAL A 175 16.32 -7.00 -10.98
C VAL A 175 16.59 -7.41 -9.54
N ILE A 176 17.74 -8.02 -9.28
CA ILE A 176 18.28 -8.25 -7.92
C ILE A 176 19.53 -7.39 -7.78
N VAL A 177 19.57 -6.57 -6.73
CA VAL A 177 20.70 -5.71 -6.42
C VAL A 177 21.47 -6.30 -5.24
N GLU A 178 22.75 -6.67 -5.46
CA GLU A 178 23.61 -7.36 -4.49
C GLU A 178 24.77 -6.44 -4.08
N ASN A 179 24.68 -5.73 -2.96
CA ASN A 179 25.69 -4.77 -2.48
C ASN A 179 26.17 -3.80 -3.57
N ALA A 180 25.26 -3.25 -4.34
CA ALA A 180 25.53 -2.55 -5.59
C ALA A 180 24.65 -1.31 -5.73
N THR A 181 24.93 -0.51 -6.76
CA THR A 181 24.09 0.62 -7.17
C THR A 181 23.40 0.29 -8.48
N ALA A 182 22.07 0.38 -8.51
CA ALA A 182 21.25 0.21 -9.71
C ALA A 182 20.47 1.49 -10.02
N HIS A 183 20.78 2.15 -11.10
CA HIS A 183 19.99 3.27 -11.61
C HIS A 183 18.99 2.75 -12.64
N LEU A 184 17.72 2.71 -12.27
CA LEU A 184 16.60 2.14 -13.01
C LEU A 184 15.72 3.26 -13.56
N TYR A 185 15.48 3.25 -14.86
CA TYR A 185 14.64 4.25 -15.53
C TYR A 185 13.70 3.61 -16.56
N ALA A 186 12.55 4.24 -16.83
CA ALA A 186 11.56 3.72 -17.78
C ALA A 186 10.95 4.80 -18.67
N ASN A 187 11.54 5.99 -18.76
CA ASN A 187 11.10 7.10 -19.61
C ASN A 187 9.59 7.41 -19.55
N GLY A 188 8.94 7.14 -18.40
CA GLY A 188 7.51 7.35 -18.18
C GLY A 188 6.59 6.31 -18.81
N CYS A 189 7.12 5.21 -19.34
CA CYS A 189 6.31 4.10 -19.84
C CYS A 189 5.77 3.23 -18.71
N ASP A 190 4.56 2.69 -18.90
CA ASP A 190 3.95 1.71 -18.00
C ASP A 190 4.71 0.39 -18.05
N VAL A 191 5.28 -0.01 -16.93
CA VAL A 191 6.04 -1.26 -16.78
C VAL A 191 5.20 -2.26 -16.00
N MET A 192 4.76 -3.34 -16.64
CA MET A 192 3.91 -4.36 -16.02
C MET A 192 4.73 -5.50 -15.42
N SER A 193 4.38 -5.92 -14.19
CA SER A 193 4.91 -7.13 -13.55
C SER A 193 6.44 -7.18 -13.36
N PHE A 194 7.09 -6.03 -13.30
CA PHE A 194 8.52 -5.95 -13.00
C PHE A 194 8.73 -5.80 -11.49
N VAL A 195 9.70 -6.52 -10.94
CA VAL A 195 9.99 -6.49 -9.50
C VAL A 195 11.45 -6.13 -9.26
N ILE A 196 11.67 -5.10 -8.45
CA ILE A 196 13.00 -4.74 -7.97
C ILE A 196 13.23 -5.44 -6.63
N LYS A 197 14.35 -6.12 -6.48
CA LYS A 197 14.70 -6.87 -5.28
C LYS A 197 16.09 -6.50 -4.78
N THR A 198 16.29 -6.56 -3.49
CA THR A 198 17.64 -6.58 -2.92
C THR A 198 17.96 -7.98 -2.39
N ALA A 199 19.22 -8.35 -2.42
CA ALA A 199 19.65 -9.63 -1.88
C ALA A 199 19.59 -9.62 -0.33
N GLU A 200 19.51 -10.81 0.27
CA GLU A 200 19.60 -10.98 1.72
C GLU A 200 20.95 -10.45 2.24
N GLY A 201 20.93 -9.70 3.34
CA GLY A 201 22.11 -9.13 3.98
C GLY A 201 22.83 -8.04 3.18
N SER A 202 22.28 -7.62 2.03
CA SER A 202 22.95 -6.66 1.14
C SER A 202 22.82 -5.22 1.60
N LYS A 203 23.83 -4.40 1.22
CA LYS A 203 23.74 -2.95 1.23
C LYS A 203 23.57 -2.46 -0.20
N SER A 204 22.37 -2.02 -0.54
CA SER A 204 22.02 -1.71 -1.92
C SER A 204 21.55 -0.28 -2.06
N HIS A 205 21.96 0.37 -3.16
CA HIS A 205 21.46 1.68 -3.54
C HIS A 205 20.68 1.55 -4.86
N ILE A 206 19.38 1.86 -4.78
CA ILE A 206 18.47 1.82 -5.91
C ILE A 206 18.10 3.26 -6.24
N ILE A 207 18.32 3.68 -7.47
CA ILE A 207 17.91 4.98 -7.98
C ILE A 207 16.76 4.73 -8.95
N LEU A 208 15.60 5.32 -8.68
CA LEU A 208 14.46 5.31 -9.61
C LEU A 208 14.35 6.66 -10.31
N GLU A 209 14.11 6.60 -11.62
CA GLU A 209 13.93 7.79 -12.43
C GLU A 209 12.83 7.60 -13.48
N ASN A 210 11.71 8.31 -13.28
CA ASN A 210 10.55 8.30 -14.19
C ASN A 210 10.02 6.89 -14.49
N ALA A 211 10.00 6.02 -13.48
CA ALA A 211 9.53 4.65 -13.59
C ALA A 211 8.05 4.54 -13.16
N ASN A 212 7.22 3.95 -14.02
CA ASN A 212 5.83 3.64 -13.70
C ASN A 212 5.67 2.11 -13.63
N ILE A 213 5.87 1.55 -12.43
CA ILE A 213 5.86 0.10 -12.21
C ILE A 213 4.50 -0.32 -11.68
N LYS A 214 3.81 -1.18 -12.43
CA LYS A 214 2.53 -1.78 -12.05
C LYS A 214 2.77 -3.23 -11.62
N GLY A 215 2.75 -3.47 -10.32
CA GLY A 215 2.79 -4.81 -9.76
C GLY A 215 1.55 -5.60 -10.15
N ALA A 216 1.69 -6.86 -10.56
CA ALA A 216 0.54 -7.68 -10.92
C ALA A 216 0.00 -8.51 -9.75
N LEU A 217 0.82 -8.90 -8.80
CA LEU A 217 0.49 -9.72 -7.61
C LEU A 217 1.53 -9.64 -6.50
N ARG A 218 2.55 -8.83 -6.65
CA ARG A 218 3.67 -8.75 -5.72
C ARG A 218 4.08 -7.30 -5.58
N GLN A 219 4.71 -6.99 -4.47
CA GLN A 219 5.29 -5.68 -4.24
C GLN A 219 6.21 -5.31 -5.41
N CYS A 220 6.15 -4.04 -5.82
CA CYS A 220 7.01 -3.50 -6.89
C CYS A 220 8.48 -3.54 -6.47
N ILE A 221 8.74 -3.29 -5.18
CA ILE A 221 10.09 -3.39 -4.59
C ILE A 221 10.03 -4.33 -3.39
N ARG A 222 10.97 -5.27 -3.31
CA ARG A 222 11.09 -6.26 -2.24
C ARG A 222 12.49 -6.27 -1.66
N LEU A 223 12.62 -5.84 -0.43
CA LEU A 223 13.88 -5.92 0.28
C LEU A 223 14.14 -7.37 0.72
N GLY A 224 15.38 -7.81 0.63
CA GLY A 224 15.85 -9.07 1.24
C GLY A 224 15.91 -8.95 2.75
N GLU A 225 15.83 -10.08 3.46
CA GLU A 225 16.03 -10.12 4.90
C GLU A 225 17.41 -9.55 5.27
N ASN A 226 17.51 -8.86 6.41
CA ASN A 226 18.74 -8.25 6.91
C ASN A 226 19.41 -7.24 5.95
N SER A 227 18.69 -6.75 4.93
CA SER A 227 19.23 -5.79 3.98
C SER A 227 19.15 -4.35 4.50
N ASP A 228 20.07 -3.50 4.01
CA ASP A 228 20.13 -2.06 4.24
C ASP A 228 20.05 -1.38 2.87
N THR A 229 18.88 -0.80 2.56
CA THR A 229 18.58 -0.30 1.22
C THR A 229 18.34 1.19 1.22
N THR A 230 19.06 1.90 0.37
CA THR A 230 18.74 3.29 0.01
C THR A 230 17.97 3.30 -1.30
N LEU A 231 16.79 3.91 -1.29
CA LEU A 231 15.97 4.17 -2.47
C LEU A 231 15.99 5.68 -2.75
N GLU A 232 16.73 6.08 -3.76
CA GLU A 232 16.82 7.47 -4.21
C GLU A 232 15.80 7.72 -5.32
N ILE A 233 14.95 8.71 -5.15
CA ILE A 233 13.90 9.08 -6.10
C ILE A 233 14.36 10.27 -6.93
N LYS A 234 14.40 10.08 -8.27
CA LYS A 234 14.72 11.13 -9.26
C LYS A 234 13.58 11.23 -10.27
N GLY A 235 13.00 12.42 -10.40
CA GLY A 235 11.87 12.61 -11.31
C GLY A 235 10.53 12.24 -10.68
N THR A 236 9.68 11.51 -11.40
CA THR A 236 8.35 11.11 -10.93
C THR A 236 8.14 9.63 -11.12
N ASP A 237 7.99 8.92 -10.01
CA ASP A 237 7.93 7.47 -9.97
C ASP A 237 6.60 6.98 -9.39
N PHE A 238 6.00 5.97 -10.02
CA PHE A 238 4.74 5.36 -9.62
C PHE A 238 4.93 3.86 -9.35
N LEU A 239 4.46 3.42 -8.19
CA LEU A 239 4.41 2.01 -7.81
C LEU A 239 2.95 1.65 -7.53
N SER A 240 2.28 0.99 -8.47
CA SER A 240 0.85 0.68 -8.40
C SER A 240 0.58 -0.79 -8.10
N TYR A 241 -0.54 -1.06 -7.43
CA TYR A 241 -1.10 -2.34 -6.96
C TYR A 241 -0.46 -2.91 -5.71
N ASP A 242 0.80 -2.69 -5.46
CA ASP A 242 1.47 -3.03 -4.21
C ASP A 242 2.80 -2.29 -4.14
N GLY A 243 3.19 -1.83 -2.97
CA GLY A 243 4.28 -0.88 -2.82
C GLY A 243 5.65 -1.54 -2.58
N ILE A 244 6.23 -1.22 -1.42
CA ILE A 244 7.57 -1.61 -1.02
C ILE A 244 7.50 -2.54 0.20
N SER A 245 7.97 -3.77 0.06
CA SER A 245 8.09 -4.72 1.17
C SER A 245 9.39 -4.52 1.93
N VAL A 246 9.26 -4.28 3.24
CA VAL A 246 10.39 -4.07 4.16
C VAL A 246 10.29 -5.11 5.28
N PRO A 247 10.96 -6.26 5.17
CA PRO A 247 10.98 -7.29 6.21
C PRO A 247 11.47 -6.78 7.57
N GLY A 248 11.06 -7.43 8.67
CA GLY A 248 11.32 -7.00 10.03
C GLY A 248 12.80 -6.80 10.40
N SER A 249 13.70 -7.51 9.74
CA SER A 249 15.16 -7.41 9.94
C SER A 249 15.84 -6.37 9.04
N SER A 250 15.10 -5.71 8.14
CA SER A 250 15.68 -4.87 7.07
C SER A 250 15.49 -3.39 7.33
N LYS A 251 16.24 -2.57 6.61
CA LYS A 251 16.20 -1.12 6.68
C LYS A 251 15.97 -0.52 5.30
N LEU A 252 15.09 0.49 5.25
CA LEU A 252 14.82 1.26 4.06
C LEU A 252 15.00 2.75 4.35
N LEU A 253 15.84 3.41 3.55
CA LEU A 253 15.93 4.87 3.47
C LEU A 253 15.39 5.31 2.11
N ILE A 254 14.33 6.13 2.10
CA ILE A 254 13.83 6.81 0.90
C ILE A 254 14.35 8.23 0.92
N THR A 255 15.05 8.63 -0.14
CA THR A 255 15.68 9.94 -0.27
C THR A 255 15.60 10.47 -1.71
N GLY A 256 16.19 11.61 -1.98
CA GLY A 256 16.23 12.23 -3.31
C GLY A 256 15.45 13.54 -3.38
N ASN A 257 15.15 13.98 -4.60
CA ASN A 257 14.46 15.25 -4.87
C ASN A 257 13.26 15.08 -5.82
N GLY A 258 12.88 13.85 -6.10
CA GLY A 258 11.76 13.48 -6.97
C GLY A 258 10.44 13.30 -6.23
N ASN A 259 9.46 12.75 -6.94
CA ASN A 259 8.13 12.46 -6.41
C ASN A 259 7.86 10.96 -6.49
N LEU A 260 7.37 10.39 -5.39
CA LEU A 260 7.02 8.98 -5.29
C LEU A 260 5.52 8.83 -5.02
N TYR A 261 4.83 8.09 -5.88
CA TYR A 261 3.41 7.76 -5.75
C TYR A 261 3.25 6.25 -5.59
N ILE A 262 2.55 5.83 -4.53
CA ILE A 262 2.30 4.42 -4.26
C ILE A 262 0.81 4.20 -4.00
N ASP A 263 0.21 3.28 -4.80
CA ASP A 263 -1.15 2.83 -4.61
C ASP A 263 -1.16 1.35 -4.23
N SER A 264 -1.74 1.01 -3.06
CA SER A 264 -1.97 -0.38 -2.65
C SER A 264 -3.46 -0.70 -2.59
N TYR A 265 -3.86 -1.77 -3.26
CA TYR A 265 -5.26 -2.25 -3.32
C TYR A 265 -5.45 -3.63 -2.70
N ARG A 266 -4.45 -4.16 -2.01
CA ARG A 266 -4.56 -5.46 -1.34
C ARG A 266 -5.32 -5.32 -0.03
N ASN A 267 -6.18 -6.29 0.27
CA ASN A 267 -6.96 -6.30 1.52
C ASN A 267 -6.08 -6.20 2.78
N ASP A 268 -4.91 -6.84 2.76
CA ASP A 268 -3.93 -6.84 3.85
C ASP A 268 -2.63 -6.13 3.45
N GLY A 269 -2.69 -5.22 2.47
CA GLY A 269 -1.53 -4.58 1.87
C GLY A 269 -1.08 -3.29 2.55
N CYS A 270 0.21 -3.05 2.47
CA CYS A 270 0.86 -1.83 2.93
C CYS A 270 1.54 -1.12 1.77
N CYS A 271 1.52 0.21 1.70
CA CYS A 271 2.28 0.92 0.69
C CYS A 271 3.79 0.79 0.91
N ILE A 272 4.26 0.98 2.16
CA ILE A 272 5.69 0.84 2.53
C ILE A 272 5.78 0.09 3.86
N GLY A 273 6.27 -1.16 3.84
CA GLY A 273 6.41 -1.96 5.05
C GLY A 273 6.07 -3.43 4.88
N SER A 274 5.13 -3.94 5.68
CA SER A 274 4.71 -5.35 5.65
C SER A 274 3.18 -5.50 5.65
N GLY A 275 2.69 -6.71 5.40
CA GLY A 275 1.27 -7.03 5.49
C GLY A 275 0.72 -6.97 6.92
N TYR A 276 -0.61 -7.10 7.06
CA TYR A 276 -1.35 -6.97 8.33
C TYR A 276 -0.86 -7.91 9.46
N ASN A 277 -0.39 -9.11 9.10
CA ASN A 277 0.08 -10.11 10.08
C ASN A 277 1.62 -10.23 10.14
N ASP A 278 2.33 -9.45 9.34
CA ASP A 278 3.78 -9.57 9.21
C ASP A 278 4.51 -8.46 9.99
N THR A 279 5.74 -8.73 10.39
CA THR A 279 6.61 -7.72 10.99
C THR A 279 7.28 -6.87 9.90
N PHE A 280 7.38 -5.57 10.13
CA PHE A 280 8.10 -4.65 9.24
C PHE A 280 9.43 -4.17 9.82
N GLY A 281 10.34 -3.74 8.95
CA GLY A 281 11.65 -3.24 9.32
C GLY A 281 11.72 -1.76 9.59
N GLU A 282 12.93 -1.22 9.71
CA GLU A 282 13.17 0.22 9.90
C GLU A 282 12.89 0.97 8.58
N ILE A 283 12.03 2.00 8.63
CA ILE A 283 11.63 2.82 7.48
C ILE A 283 11.97 4.28 7.78
N THR A 284 12.80 4.87 6.94
CA THR A 284 13.14 6.29 7.00
C THR A 284 12.77 6.97 5.70
N ILE A 285 12.01 8.07 5.77
CA ILE A 285 11.75 8.98 4.64
C ILE A 285 12.45 10.29 4.94
N ASP A 286 13.44 10.61 4.13
CA ASP A 286 14.22 11.85 4.17
C ASP A 286 14.44 12.35 2.74
N ILE A 287 13.40 13.00 2.20
CA ILE A 287 13.30 13.37 0.79
C ILE A 287 13.06 14.87 0.63
N ASN A 288 13.65 15.48 -0.38
CA ASN A 288 13.34 16.86 -0.76
C ASN A 288 12.34 16.88 -1.94
N GLY A 289 11.19 16.28 -1.74
CA GLY A 289 10.15 16.09 -2.76
C GLY A 289 8.81 15.68 -2.14
N ASN A 290 7.97 15.02 -2.95
CA ASN A 290 6.64 14.58 -2.53
C ASN A 290 6.59 13.05 -2.44
N VAL A 291 5.93 12.54 -1.39
CA VAL A 291 5.56 11.14 -1.25
C VAL A 291 4.06 11.07 -1.06
N GLU A 292 3.35 10.46 -2.00
CA GLU A 292 1.90 10.27 -1.91
C GLU A 292 1.56 8.78 -1.87
N LEU A 293 0.88 8.37 -0.79
CA LEU A 293 0.57 6.97 -0.51
C LEU A 293 -0.95 6.79 -0.40
N GLN A 294 -1.47 5.81 -1.11
CA GLN A 294 -2.88 5.43 -1.07
C GLN A 294 -3.01 3.95 -0.70
N ALA A 295 -3.61 3.65 0.45
CA ALA A 295 -3.85 2.28 0.89
C ALA A 295 -5.37 2.02 0.95
N ASN A 296 -5.87 1.22 0.01
CA ASN A 296 -7.29 0.90 -0.14
C ASN A 296 -7.48 -0.61 0.02
N GLY A 297 -7.99 -1.05 1.16
CA GLY A 297 -8.20 -2.47 1.45
C GLY A 297 -8.88 -2.63 2.81
N ASP A 298 -9.23 -3.86 3.21
CA ASP A 298 -9.85 -4.10 4.52
C ASP A 298 -8.92 -3.64 5.66
N HIS A 299 -7.62 -3.78 5.48
CA HIS A 299 -6.57 -3.30 6.38
C HIS A 299 -5.61 -2.38 5.61
N GLY A 300 -6.01 -1.11 5.40
CA GLY A 300 -5.22 -0.13 4.67
C GLY A 300 -4.12 0.48 5.53
N ILE A 301 -2.84 0.22 5.22
CA ILE A 301 -1.68 0.78 5.92
C ILE A 301 -0.82 1.55 4.91
N CYS A 302 -0.57 2.84 5.13
CA CYS A 302 0.34 3.58 4.24
C CYS A 302 1.81 3.28 4.58
N ILE A 303 2.24 3.42 5.84
CA ILE A 303 3.61 3.14 6.27
C ILE A 303 3.60 2.29 7.54
N GLY A 304 4.33 1.16 7.54
CA GLY A 304 4.46 0.30 8.70
C GLY A 304 4.02 -1.15 8.45
N GLY A 305 3.14 -1.70 9.27
CA GLY A 305 2.71 -3.08 9.12
C GLY A 305 1.74 -3.57 10.18
N GLY A 306 1.46 -4.88 10.16
CA GLY A 306 0.60 -5.51 11.13
C GLY A 306 1.21 -5.53 12.51
N VAL A 307 2.42 -6.05 12.63
CA VAL A 307 3.13 -6.19 13.91
C VAL A 307 4.42 -5.38 13.86
N SER A 308 4.64 -4.53 14.84
CA SER A 308 5.88 -3.79 15.00
C SER A 308 6.69 -4.40 16.14
N PRO A 309 7.98 -4.77 15.94
CA PRO A 309 8.91 -4.95 17.04
C PRO A 309 9.13 -3.60 17.73
N CYS A 310 9.09 -3.58 19.05
CA CYS A 310 9.13 -2.36 19.88
C CYS A 310 10.27 -1.36 19.60
N GLU A 311 11.31 -1.80 18.92
CA GLU A 311 12.56 -1.06 18.74
C GLU A 311 12.73 -0.48 17.32
N THR A 312 11.80 -0.74 16.38
CA THR A 312 11.97 -0.31 15.00
C THR A 312 11.19 0.98 14.72
N PRO A 313 11.85 2.15 14.69
CA PRO A 313 11.16 3.39 14.46
C PRO A 313 10.80 3.59 12.99
N ILE A 314 9.64 4.18 12.76
CA ILE A 314 9.32 4.85 11.50
C ILE A 314 9.84 6.29 11.62
N LYS A 315 10.63 6.75 10.65
CA LYS A 315 11.19 8.10 10.65
C LYS A 315 10.72 8.87 9.41
N LEU A 316 10.04 9.98 9.63
CA LEU A 316 9.56 10.90 8.60
C LEU A 316 10.25 12.25 8.80
N LEU A 317 11.44 12.39 8.22
CA LEU A 317 12.37 13.47 8.61
C LEU A 317 12.21 14.73 7.76
N SER A 318 11.88 14.59 6.48
CA SER A 318 11.70 15.71 5.58
C SER A 318 10.73 15.37 4.44
N GLY A 319 10.35 16.37 3.62
CA GLY A 319 9.49 16.26 2.44
C GLY A 319 8.02 16.56 2.71
N ASN A 320 7.23 16.51 1.63
CA ASN A 320 5.78 16.59 1.68
C ASN A 320 5.20 15.17 1.58
N ILE A 321 4.71 14.65 2.70
CA ILE A 321 4.23 13.27 2.79
C ILE A 321 2.71 13.29 2.92
N LYS A 322 2.02 12.79 1.90
CA LYS A 322 0.57 12.68 1.89
C LYS A 322 0.15 11.22 1.95
N MET A 323 -0.74 10.90 2.87
CA MET A 323 -1.22 9.54 3.10
C MET A 323 -2.75 9.51 3.11
N SER A 324 -3.32 8.57 2.37
CA SER A 324 -4.75 8.28 2.37
C SER A 324 -4.95 6.79 2.65
N SER A 325 -5.67 6.48 3.71
CA SER A 325 -5.94 5.11 4.12
C SER A 325 -7.42 4.90 4.32
N THR A 326 -7.97 3.86 3.68
CA THR A 326 -9.38 3.50 3.77
C THR A 326 -9.53 2.00 4.02
N GLY A 327 -10.57 1.61 4.79
CA GLY A 327 -10.85 0.21 5.06
C GLY A 327 -11.50 -0.01 6.42
N LYS A 328 -11.53 -1.26 6.87
CA LYS A 328 -12.02 -1.61 8.21
C LYS A 328 -11.06 -1.12 9.30
N ASP A 329 -9.79 -1.44 9.12
CA ASP A 329 -8.68 -0.97 9.96
C ASP A 329 -7.74 -0.16 9.08
N CYS A 330 -7.58 1.12 9.35
CA CYS A 330 -6.75 1.99 8.54
C CYS A 330 -5.74 2.80 9.35
N ILE A 331 -4.51 2.85 8.82
CA ILE A 331 -3.36 3.51 9.46
C ILE A 331 -2.62 4.37 8.42
N GLY A 332 -2.31 5.60 8.79
CA GLY A 332 -1.36 6.42 8.03
C GLY A 332 0.06 5.92 8.23
N ALA A 333 0.61 6.09 9.43
CA ALA A 333 1.94 5.59 9.78
C ALA A 333 1.89 4.87 11.14
N GLY A 334 2.29 3.58 11.18
CA GLY A 334 2.26 2.83 12.43
C GLY A 334 2.06 1.33 12.31
N SER A 335 1.40 0.73 13.33
CA SER A 335 1.14 -0.70 13.40
C SER A 335 -0.30 -1.03 13.79
N CYS A 336 -0.79 -2.19 13.30
CA CYS A 336 -2.08 -2.71 13.74
C CYS A 336 -1.99 -3.35 15.14
N ASP A 337 -0.95 -4.13 15.37
CA ASP A 337 -0.67 -4.79 16.65
C ASP A 337 0.75 -4.47 17.14
N GLY A 338 0.91 -4.49 18.47
CA GLY A 338 2.21 -4.27 19.09
C GLY A 338 2.58 -2.79 19.21
N SER A 339 3.81 -2.57 19.63
CA SER A 339 4.31 -1.23 19.92
C SER A 339 4.96 -0.62 18.68
N CYS A 340 4.83 0.68 18.50
CA CYS A 340 5.42 1.38 17.37
C CYS A 340 6.14 2.67 17.80
N GLY A 341 7.42 2.79 17.46
CA GLY A 341 8.19 4.03 17.57
C GLY A 341 8.07 4.85 16.28
N ILE A 342 7.76 6.14 16.42
CA ILE A 342 7.63 7.06 15.28
C ILE A 342 8.36 8.37 15.60
N GLU A 343 9.29 8.73 14.73
CA GLU A 343 10.01 10.02 14.79
C GLU A 343 9.64 10.85 13.57
N THR A 344 9.32 12.12 13.77
CA THR A 344 9.10 13.06 12.67
C THR A 344 9.94 14.30 12.84
N GLY A 345 10.45 14.85 11.73
CA GLY A 345 11.30 16.03 11.68
C GLY A 345 10.65 17.17 10.89
N ASN A 346 11.44 17.88 10.10
CA ASN A 346 11.00 19.04 9.32
C ASN A 346 10.14 18.64 8.10
N ALA A 347 9.19 17.73 8.26
CA ALA A 347 8.30 17.25 7.23
C ALA A 347 6.93 17.94 7.30
N THR A 348 6.27 18.07 6.16
CA THR A 348 4.83 18.36 6.08
C THR A 348 4.10 17.04 5.84
N ILE A 349 3.23 16.66 6.78
CA ILE A 349 2.56 15.36 6.79
C ILE A 349 1.06 15.58 6.74
N ASP A 350 0.42 15.22 5.62
CA ASP A 350 -1.02 15.30 5.40
C ASP A 350 -1.62 13.89 5.40
N ILE A 351 -2.46 13.57 6.39
CA ILE A 351 -3.02 12.22 6.54
C ILE A 351 -4.54 12.27 6.58
N SER A 352 -5.16 11.39 5.80
CA SER A 352 -6.59 11.12 5.83
C SER A 352 -6.85 9.64 6.06
N CYS A 353 -7.44 9.28 7.19
CA CYS A 353 -7.82 7.91 7.53
C CYS A 353 -9.34 7.81 7.69
N SER A 354 -9.96 6.80 7.06
CA SER A 354 -11.40 6.58 7.13
C SER A 354 -11.75 5.09 7.21
N GLY A 355 -12.30 4.67 8.35
CA GLY A 355 -12.65 3.25 8.58
C GLY A 355 -13.27 3.02 9.96
N ASN A 356 -13.60 1.75 10.27
CA ASN A 356 -14.14 1.44 11.61
C ASN A 356 -13.13 1.74 12.71
N ASN A 357 -11.86 1.35 12.49
CA ASN A 357 -10.74 1.71 13.33
C ASN A 357 -9.78 2.56 12.48
N ALA A 358 -9.69 3.86 12.74
CA ALA A 358 -8.91 4.79 11.94
C ALA A 358 -7.86 5.51 12.80
N LEU A 359 -6.57 5.34 12.48
CA LEU A 359 -5.48 5.99 13.19
C LEU A 359 -4.47 6.59 12.22
N ALA A 360 -4.23 7.87 12.33
CA ALA A 360 -3.30 8.51 11.43
C ALA A 360 -1.84 8.19 11.79
N VAL A 361 -1.43 8.34 13.06
CA VAL A 361 -0.05 8.11 13.52
C VAL A 361 -0.06 7.33 14.82
N GLY A 362 0.55 6.13 14.85
CA GLY A 362 0.68 5.33 16.06
C GLY A 362 0.33 3.85 15.97
N SER A 363 -0.33 3.27 16.98
CA SER A 363 -0.72 1.86 17.00
C SER A 363 -2.23 1.69 17.25
N LEU A 364 -2.91 0.85 16.44
CA LEU A 364 -4.30 0.52 16.70
C LEU A 364 -4.44 -0.28 18.00
N CYS A 365 -3.52 -1.20 18.25
CA CYS A 365 -3.51 -2.05 19.43
C CYS A 365 -2.09 -2.21 19.98
N GLY A 366 -1.73 -1.40 20.98
CA GLY A 366 -0.39 -1.38 21.57
C GLY A 366 -0.01 -0.04 22.17
N TYR A 367 1.23 0.10 22.57
CA TYR A 367 1.75 1.40 22.99
C TYR A 367 2.54 2.10 21.88
N THR A 368 2.66 3.41 21.96
CA THR A 368 3.43 4.21 21.00
C THR A 368 4.47 5.07 21.70
N ASP A 369 5.63 5.26 21.05
CA ASP A 369 6.63 6.27 21.40
C ASP A 369 6.76 7.23 20.21
N ILE A 370 6.04 8.36 20.27
CA ILE A 370 5.97 9.33 19.17
C ILE A 370 6.77 10.57 19.54
N LYS A 371 7.69 10.95 18.66
CA LYS A 371 8.52 12.15 18.79
C LYS A 371 8.37 12.99 17.52
N ALA A 372 7.80 14.18 17.67
CA ALA A 372 7.66 15.14 16.58
C ALA A 372 8.44 16.42 16.92
N ASP A 373 9.37 16.81 16.07
CA ASP A 373 10.15 18.06 16.23
C ASP A 373 10.21 18.81 14.89
N GLY A 374 9.68 20.03 14.84
CA GLY A 374 9.65 20.84 13.63
C GLY A 374 8.65 20.37 12.56
N THR A 375 7.69 19.53 12.92
CA THR A 375 6.76 18.90 11.96
C THR A 375 5.49 19.71 11.76
N THR A 376 5.00 19.76 10.51
CA THR A 376 3.66 20.25 10.21
C THR A 376 2.73 19.07 9.94
N PHE A 377 1.70 18.89 10.77
CA PHE A 377 0.67 17.88 10.61
C PHE A 377 -0.66 18.48 10.15
N LEU A 378 -1.23 17.89 9.11
CA LEU A 378 -2.60 18.09 8.64
C LEU A 378 -3.31 16.74 8.71
N ILE A 379 -4.11 16.47 9.73
CA ILE A 379 -4.68 15.14 9.94
C ILE A 379 -6.20 15.19 9.98
N ARG A 380 -6.82 14.27 9.26
CA ARG A 380 -8.25 13.97 9.32
C ARG A 380 -8.44 12.49 9.58
N SER A 381 -9.11 12.16 10.68
CA SER A 381 -9.42 10.78 11.03
C SER A 381 -10.91 10.61 11.28
N LEU A 382 -11.53 9.64 10.60
CA LEU A 382 -12.96 9.38 10.63
C LEU A 382 -13.22 7.90 10.89
N GLY A 383 -14.02 7.56 11.93
CA GLY A 383 -14.37 6.17 12.21
C GLY A 383 -15.21 5.97 13.46
N GLU A 384 -15.59 4.71 13.73
CA GLU A 384 -16.23 4.39 15.01
C GLU A 384 -15.24 4.56 16.17
N ARG A 385 -14.02 4.07 15.99
CA ARG A 385 -12.88 4.26 16.88
C ARG A 385 -11.79 4.93 16.08
N ALA A 386 -11.49 6.19 16.38
CA ALA A 386 -10.51 6.91 15.63
C ALA A 386 -9.55 7.74 16.49
N GLY A 387 -8.39 8.07 15.92
CA GLY A 387 -7.38 8.92 16.54
C GLY A 387 -6.48 9.57 15.48
N CYS A 388 -5.93 10.73 15.83
CA CYS A 388 -4.96 11.36 14.95
C CYS A 388 -3.52 10.94 15.33
N ILE A 389 -3.11 11.13 16.58
CA ILE A 389 -1.76 10.82 17.06
C ILE A 389 -1.86 10.05 18.39
N GLY A 390 -1.44 8.78 18.42
CA GLY A 390 -1.46 8.00 19.66
C GLY A 390 -1.81 6.52 19.50
N SER A 391 -2.69 5.99 20.38
CA SER A 391 -3.11 4.59 20.38
C SER A 391 -4.60 4.44 20.68
N LEU A 392 -5.27 3.49 19.99
CA LEU A 392 -6.70 3.26 20.18
C LEU A 392 -7.03 2.18 21.21
N ALA A 393 -6.18 1.17 21.41
CA ALA A 393 -6.38 0.09 22.37
C ALA A 393 -5.07 -0.38 23.00
N ALA A 394 -5.15 -0.92 24.23
CA ALA A 394 -4.02 -1.55 24.90
C ALA A 394 -4.02 -3.05 24.65
N LEU A 395 -2.83 -3.66 24.53
CA LEU A 395 -2.67 -5.12 24.58
C LEU A 395 -2.70 -5.64 26.03
N ASP A 396 -1.98 -5.00 26.91
CA ASP A 396 -2.10 -5.11 28.38
C ASP A 396 -1.69 -3.77 29.01
N GLY A 397 -2.32 -3.36 30.04
CA GLY A 397 -2.26 -1.98 30.56
C GLY A 397 -0.94 -1.59 31.28
N SER A 398 0.22 -2.20 30.99
CA SER A 398 1.43 -2.05 31.81
C SER A 398 2.38 -0.94 31.37
N THR A 399 2.48 -0.62 30.07
CA THR A 399 3.41 0.40 29.58
C THR A 399 2.65 1.62 29.05
N PRO A 400 2.89 2.84 29.55
CA PRO A 400 2.27 4.03 29.01
C PRO A 400 2.84 4.37 27.63
N SER A 401 1.97 4.78 26.72
CA SER A 401 2.38 5.44 25.48
C SER A 401 3.01 6.79 25.79
N ARG A 402 3.96 7.21 24.95
CA ARG A 402 4.64 8.50 25.06
C ARG A 402 4.43 9.29 23.78
N ILE A 403 4.01 10.54 23.96
CA ILE A 403 3.86 11.48 22.84
C ILE A 403 4.62 12.76 23.21
N ASN A 404 5.63 13.09 22.43
CA ASN A 404 6.42 14.29 22.61
C ASN A 404 6.36 15.12 21.32
N ILE A 405 5.71 16.29 21.40
CA ILE A 405 5.52 17.23 20.28
C ILE A 405 6.24 18.51 20.61
N LYS A 406 7.15 18.91 19.74
CA LYS A 406 7.97 20.09 19.94
C LYS A 406 8.13 20.88 18.64
N ASN A 407 8.20 22.22 18.73
CA ASN A 407 8.43 23.12 17.59
C ASN A 407 7.52 22.81 16.38
N SER A 408 6.30 22.35 16.61
CA SER A 408 5.47 21.75 15.57
C SER A 408 4.15 22.51 15.38
N THR A 409 3.60 22.40 14.17
CA THR A 409 2.28 22.96 13.84
C THR A 409 1.31 21.84 13.52
N LEU A 410 0.21 21.73 14.25
CA LEU A 410 -0.77 20.68 14.09
C LEU A 410 -2.15 21.25 13.76
N ASN A 411 -2.78 20.73 12.70
CA ASN A 411 -4.18 20.96 12.39
C ASN A 411 -4.87 19.60 12.31
N LEU A 412 -5.66 19.28 13.33
CA LEU A 412 -6.22 17.95 13.55
C LEU A 412 -7.74 18.00 13.54
N SER A 413 -8.36 17.11 12.80
CA SER A 413 -9.80 16.88 12.76
C SER A 413 -10.11 15.42 13.04
N LEU A 414 -10.87 15.16 14.09
CA LEU A 414 -11.31 13.85 14.51
C LEU A 414 -12.83 13.80 14.52
N ASN A 415 -13.41 12.84 13.79
CA ASN A 415 -14.84 12.51 13.90
C ASN A 415 -14.98 11.02 14.22
N ALA A 416 -15.43 10.71 15.44
CA ALA A 416 -15.47 9.34 15.95
C ALA A 416 -16.54 9.15 17.03
N LEU A 417 -17.08 7.93 17.17
CA LEU A 417 -17.87 7.61 18.36
C LEU A 417 -16.99 7.65 19.61
N CYS A 418 -15.73 7.22 19.50
CA CYS A 418 -14.79 7.31 20.61
C CYS A 418 -13.33 7.40 20.12
N GLY A 419 -12.53 8.25 20.76
CA GLY A 419 -11.14 8.44 20.39
C GLY A 419 -10.46 9.66 20.99
N SER A 420 -9.24 9.93 20.50
CA SER A 420 -8.46 11.11 20.90
C SER A 420 -7.71 11.69 19.69
N ALA A 421 -7.70 13.00 19.54
CA ALA A 421 -6.90 13.63 18.49
C ALA A 421 -5.41 13.57 18.82
N VAL A 422 -4.99 13.93 20.04
CA VAL A 422 -3.63 13.70 20.53
C VAL A 422 -3.71 12.97 21.86
N GLY A 423 -3.28 11.71 21.90
CA GLY A 423 -3.35 10.89 23.10
C GLY A 423 -3.78 9.46 22.83
N CYS A 424 -4.16 8.75 23.87
CA CYS A 424 -4.54 7.34 23.77
C CYS A 424 -5.94 7.11 24.32
N ARG A 425 -6.74 6.31 23.62
CA ARG A 425 -8.10 6.06 24.02
C ARG A 425 -8.20 5.27 25.33
N LYS A 426 -7.56 4.10 25.42
CA LYS A 426 -7.63 3.19 26.60
C LYS A 426 -6.30 2.94 27.28
N THR A 427 -5.20 3.22 26.62
CA THR A 427 -3.85 3.05 27.15
C THR A 427 -3.51 4.24 28.04
N ALA A 428 -2.68 4.04 29.06
CA ALA A 428 -2.05 5.15 29.75
C ALA A 428 -1.17 5.93 28.76
N CYS A 429 -1.21 7.27 28.82
CA CYS A 429 -0.51 8.12 27.86
C CYS A 429 0.16 9.29 28.55
N ASP A 430 1.48 9.42 28.40
CA ASP A 430 2.23 10.58 28.84
C ASP A 430 2.50 11.49 27.63
N THR A 431 1.90 12.66 27.63
CA THR A 431 1.97 13.61 26.53
C THR A 431 2.70 14.89 26.96
N VAL A 432 3.69 15.29 26.19
CA VAL A 432 4.43 16.57 26.36
C VAL A 432 4.30 17.35 25.06
N ILE A 433 3.83 18.57 25.16
CA ILE A 433 3.73 19.54 24.08
C ILE A 433 4.52 20.77 24.43
N SER A 434 5.44 21.20 23.58
CA SER A 434 6.23 22.41 23.82
C SER A 434 6.49 23.20 22.56
N ASP A 435 6.50 24.52 22.70
CA ASP A 435 6.88 25.43 21.63
C ASP A 435 6.11 25.18 20.31
N SER A 436 4.78 24.91 20.42
CA SER A 436 3.97 24.38 19.31
C SER A 436 2.63 25.10 19.17
N ASP A 437 2.15 25.16 17.92
CA ASP A 437 0.85 25.70 17.55
C ASP A 437 -0.10 24.56 17.17
N ILE A 438 -1.19 24.39 17.92
CA ILE A 438 -2.11 23.27 17.72
C ILE A 438 -3.54 23.77 17.55
N THR A 439 -4.16 23.38 16.45
CA THR A 439 -5.60 23.53 16.23
C THR A 439 -6.24 22.14 16.17
N VAL A 440 -7.20 21.90 17.05
CA VAL A 440 -7.89 20.61 17.16
C VAL A 440 -9.40 20.82 17.08
N HIS A 441 -10.03 20.05 16.23
CA HIS A 441 -11.48 19.92 16.20
C HIS A 441 -11.87 18.46 16.39
N VAL A 442 -12.73 18.17 17.38
CA VAL A 442 -13.24 16.82 17.61
C VAL A 442 -14.75 16.80 17.61
N GLU A 443 -15.31 15.76 17.03
CA GLU A 443 -16.75 15.50 16.94
C GLU A 443 -17.06 14.05 17.31
N GLY A 444 -17.99 13.83 18.25
CA GLY A 444 -18.42 12.47 18.64
C GLY A 444 -18.80 12.34 20.11
N ASP A 445 -19.10 11.08 20.55
CA ASP A 445 -19.71 10.84 21.87
C ASP A 445 -18.70 10.76 23.01
N ALA A 446 -17.60 10.04 22.83
CA ALA A 446 -16.55 9.85 23.84
C ALA A 446 -15.17 10.20 23.25
N VAL A 447 -14.95 11.48 22.98
CA VAL A 447 -13.77 11.99 22.29
C VAL A 447 -12.98 12.98 23.11
N ALA A 448 -11.66 13.02 22.92
CA ALA A 448 -10.78 14.03 23.50
C ALA A 448 -9.98 14.77 22.41
N GLY A 449 -9.84 16.08 22.55
CA GLY A 449 -8.93 16.87 21.73
C GLY A 449 -7.49 16.51 22.03
N ILE A 450 -7.01 16.85 23.24
CA ILE A 450 -5.68 16.48 23.73
C ILE A 450 -5.82 15.78 25.08
N GLY A 451 -5.35 14.53 25.17
CA GLY A 451 -5.49 13.70 26.35
C GLY A 451 -6.30 12.43 26.11
N SER A 452 -7.24 12.08 26.99
CA SER A 452 -8.06 10.89 26.83
C SER A 452 -9.40 11.01 27.55
N ALA A 453 -10.47 10.65 26.86
CA ALA A 453 -11.80 10.55 27.46
C ALA A 453 -12.02 9.24 28.27
N GLU A 454 -11.26 8.17 28.00
CA GLU A 454 -11.40 6.87 28.67
C GLU A 454 -10.12 6.40 29.40
N GLY A 455 -8.95 6.96 29.07
CA GLY A 455 -7.62 6.56 29.58
C GLY A 455 -7.13 7.36 30.78
N LYS A 456 -5.93 7.00 31.20
CA LYS A 456 -5.16 7.70 32.26
C LYS A 456 -3.86 8.21 31.68
N GLY A 457 -3.21 9.17 32.33
CA GLY A 457 -1.90 9.62 31.89
C GLY A 457 -1.50 10.93 32.51
N SER A 458 -0.46 11.55 31.93
CA SER A 458 -0.01 12.89 32.25
C SER A 458 0.04 13.76 31.01
N LEU A 459 -0.29 15.04 31.18
CA LEU A 459 -0.23 16.03 30.10
C LEU A 459 0.56 17.26 30.59
N LEU A 460 1.58 17.62 29.84
CA LEU A 460 2.39 18.79 30.09
C LEU A 460 2.42 19.65 28.83
N ILE A 461 1.93 20.88 28.94
CA ILE A 461 1.94 21.86 27.85
C ILE A 461 2.82 23.04 28.25
N LYS A 462 3.74 23.44 27.37
CA LYS A 462 4.67 24.57 27.62
C LYS A 462 4.81 25.45 26.38
N ASN A 463 4.81 26.78 26.58
CA ASN A 463 5.09 27.78 25.55
C ASN A 463 4.33 27.52 24.23
N SER A 464 3.06 27.11 24.30
CA SER A 464 2.32 26.65 23.14
C SER A 464 1.01 27.42 22.98
N ASP A 465 0.54 27.57 21.73
CA ASP A 465 -0.78 28.09 21.40
C ASP A 465 -1.71 26.97 20.98
N ILE A 466 -2.80 26.76 21.71
CA ILE A 466 -3.73 25.66 21.47
C ILE A 466 -5.13 26.22 21.28
N LYS A 467 -5.74 25.87 20.16
CA LYS A 467 -7.14 26.09 19.83
C LYS A 467 -7.84 24.75 19.78
N SER A 468 -8.63 24.43 20.79
CA SER A 468 -9.38 23.19 20.85
C SER A 468 -10.87 23.45 20.87
N SER A 469 -11.60 22.66 20.12
CA SER A 469 -13.07 22.71 20.09
C SER A 469 -13.63 21.30 19.99
N SER A 470 -14.65 21.02 20.79
CA SER A 470 -15.42 19.80 20.72
C SER A 470 -16.88 20.10 20.39
N SER A 471 -17.49 19.28 19.52
CA SER A 471 -18.93 19.35 19.25
C SER A 471 -19.64 18.13 19.80
N SER A 472 -20.68 18.40 20.60
CA SER A 472 -21.74 17.52 21.13
C SER A 472 -21.46 16.02 21.29
N GLY A 473 -21.18 15.58 22.51
CA GLY A 473 -21.19 14.18 22.93
C GLY A 473 -21.39 14.09 24.44
N VAL A 474 -21.68 12.89 24.93
CA VAL A 474 -21.93 12.66 26.38
C VAL A 474 -20.64 12.81 27.20
N TYR A 475 -19.48 12.57 26.60
CA TYR A 475 -18.15 12.58 27.27
C TYR A 475 -17.07 13.24 26.39
N SER A 476 -17.32 14.40 25.82
CA SER A 476 -16.30 15.10 25.05
C SER A 476 -15.45 16.02 25.95
N LEU A 477 -14.11 15.95 25.74
CA LEU A 477 -13.12 16.79 26.42
C LEU A 477 -12.33 17.58 25.39
N ASP A 478 -12.12 18.85 25.64
CA ASP A 478 -11.18 19.60 24.80
C ASP A 478 -9.72 19.27 25.17
N ILE A 479 -9.35 19.34 26.45
CA ILE A 479 -7.99 19.08 26.93
C ILE A 479 -8.03 18.37 28.29
N GLY A 480 -7.20 17.35 28.49
CA GLY A 480 -6.96 16.67 29.77
C GLY A 480 -7.50 15.24 29.85
N PHE A 481 -7.74 14.78 31.07
CA PHE A 481 -8.24 13.45 31.41
C PHE A 481 -9.46 13.60 32.33
N MET A 482 -10.44 12.70 32.24
CA MET A 482 -11.68 12.80 33.03
C MET A 482 -11.47 12.95 34.55
N ASN A 483 -10.38 12.38 35.06
CA ASN A 483 -10.15 12.30 36.50
C ASN A 483 -8.81 12.93 36.95
N LYS A 484 -8.12 13.64 36.10
CA LYS A 484 -6.81 14.24 36.42
C LYS A 484 -6.55 15.48 35.59
N GLY A 485 -6.09 16.55 36.24
CA GLY A 485 -5.68 17.77 35.59
C GLY A 485 -4.38 17.64 34.79
N CYS A 486 -4.14 18.60 33.95
CA CYS A 486 -2.88 18.74 33.20
C CYS A 486 -2.05 19.92 33.76
N ILE A 487 -0.74 19.88 33.51
CA ILE A 487 0.17 20.97 33.84
C ILE A 487 0.34 21.85 32.61
N ILE A 488 -0.02 23.14 32.75
CA ILE A 488 0.09 24.11 31.66
C ILE A 488 1.00 25.26 32.11
N ASN A 489 2.06 25.48 31.34
CA ASN A 489 3.04 26.53 31.64
C ASN A 489 3.17 27.49 30.45
N ASN A 490 2.97 28.77 30.70
CA ASN A 490 3.17 29.84 29.74
C ASN A 490 2.56 29.54 28.35
N SER A 491 1.34 29.05 28.33
CA SER A 491 0.67 28.62 27.11
C SER A 491 -0.69 29.28 26.94
N THR A 492 -1.10 29.49 25.70
CA THR A 492 -2.41 30.05 25.37
C THR A 492 -3.36 28.93 25.00
N ILE A 493 -4.52 28.86 25.64
CA ILE A 493 -5.60 27.95 25.30
C ILE A 493 -6.84 28.76 24.94
N ASN A 494 -7.36 28.59 23.74
CA ASN A 494 -8.50 29.32 23.23
C ASN A 494 -8.38 30.84 23.46
N SER A 495 -7.19 31.40 23.20
CA SER A 495 -6.82 32.80 23.37
C SER A 495 -6.69 33.29 24.83
N HIS A 496 -6.69 32.39 25.80
CA HIS A 496 -6.44 32.73 27.21
C HIS A 496 -5.08 32.20 27.65
N LEU A 497 -4.22 33.08 28.16
CA LEU A 497 -2.94 32.67 28.72
C LEU A 497 -3.18 31.92 30.04
N ILE A 498 -2.68 30.70 30.14
CA ILE A 498 -2.81 29.83 31.29
C ILE A 498 -1.42 29.46 31.81
N ASN A 499 -1.27 29.55 33.12
CA ASN A 499 -0.09 29.12 33.85
C ASN A 499 -0.56 28.45 35.14
N ASP A 500 -1.08 27.23 35.00
CA ASP A 500 -1.73 26.47 36.07
C ASP A 500 -1.08 25.09 36.20
N PRO A 501 -0.53 24.75 37.40
CA PRO A 501 0.05 23.43 37.63
C PRO A 501 -0.99 22.29 37.71
N ASP A 502 -2.27 22.61 37.77
CA ASP A 502 -3.36 21.60 37.92
C ASP A 502 -4.63 22.02 37.16
N TYR A 503 -4.44 22.41 35.89
CA TYR A 503 -5.53 22.89 35.04
C TYR A 503 -6.57 21.79 34.76
N HIS A 504 -7.80 22.12 35.04
CA HIS A 504 -8.97 21.36 34.64
C HIS A 504 -9.88 22.19 33.73
N GLU A 505 -10.01 21.83 32.47
CA GLU A 505 -11.04 22.41 31.64
C GLU A 505 -12.41 21.84 32.08
N PRO A 506 -13.40 22.69 32.45
CA PRO A 506 -14.70 22.19 32.87
C PRO A 506 -15.34 21.41 31.74
N SER A 507 -15.63 20.12 31.95
CA SER A 507 -16.41 19.34 31.03
C SER A 507 -17.78 20.00 30.84
N ARG A 508 -18.29 20.14 29.62
CA ARG A 508 -19.62 20.72 29.33
C ARG A 508 -20.78 20.04 30.08
N LEU A 509 -20.56 18.85 30.64
CA LEU A 509 -21.50 18.11 31.49
C LEU A 509 -21.81 18.78 32.85
N MET A 510 -20.95 19.68 33.35
CA MET A 510 -21.23 20.42 34.60
C MET A 510 -22.09 21.68 34.41
N GLN A 511 -22.41 22.05 33.17
CA GLN A 511 -23.23 23.24 32.89
C GLN A 511 -24.74 22.92 32.67
N GLN A 512 -25.17 21.69 32.86
CA GLN A 512 -26.59 21.29 32.76
C GLN A 512 -27.20 20.85 34.10
N ASN A 513 -26.84 21.49 35.22
CA ASN A 513 -27.57 21.46 36.48
C ASN A 513 -28.01 22.87 36.90
#